data_d2af532dc3ae0ae4ab3d114553503fee
#
_entry.id   d2af532dc3ae0ae4ab3d114553503fee
#
_cell.length_a   1.000
_cell.length_b   1.000
_cell.length_c   1.000
_cell.angle_alpha   90.00
_cell.angle_beta   90.00
_cell.angle_gamma   90.00
#
_symmetry.space_group_name_H-M   'P 1'
#
loop_
_entity.id
_entity.type
_entity.pdbx_description
1 polymer ?
#
loop_
_entity_poly.entity_id
_entity_poly.type
_entity_poly.pdbx_seq_one_letter_code
_entity_poly.pdbx_strand_id
1 'polypeptide(L)'
;MSEAQNDAGSVTPAGYSRVAPWIISRDTVAEIDFLGAVFDAEERAGSRVMNGDRVGHAEIDLAGMAVLLFDSDPEWAPTPAHMRVYVDDLQRTLRAATERGGRVVTEPTELAFGDVVARFRDPQGHLWWIHQHVEDVDPAELGQRLQQEAAVKAMIYVGFTLKQDMAHGR
;
A
#
# COMPACT_ATOMS: atom_id res chain seq x y z
N MET A 1 22.13 16.04 18.56
CA MET A 1 21.39 17.22 18.09
C MET A 1 21.82 17.43 16.64
N SER A 2 21.06 16.87 15.69
CA SER A 2 21.31 17.07 14.26
C SER A 2 20.46 18.26 13.83
N GLU A 3 21.10 19.35 13.46
CA GLU A 3 20.44 20.53 12.89
C GLU A 3 19.80 20.12 11.57
N ALA A 4 18.48 20.27 11.47
CA ALA A 4 17.78 20.20 10.20
C ALA A 4 18.28 21.36 9.33
N GLN A 5 19.20 21.09 8.41
CA GLN A 5 19.55 22.01 7.34
C GLN A 5 18.30 22.26 6.49
N ASN A 6 17.71 23.42 6.71
CA ASN A 6 16.67 23.96 5.84
C ASN A 6 17.38 24.38 4.54
N ASP A 7 17.41 23.48 3.56
CA ASP A 7 18.00 23.73 2.25
C ASP A 7 17.07 24.73 1.52
N ALA A 8 17.49 25.99 1.42
CA ALA A 8 16.74 27.10 0.82
C ALA A 8 16.44 26.92 -0.69
N GLY A 9 16.66 25.72 -1.23
CA GLY A 9 16.37 25.29 -2.61
C GLY A 9 15.38 24.16 -2.74
N SER A 10 14.89 23.54 -1.64
CA SER A 10 13.93 22.45 -1.73
C SER A 10 12.55 22.94 -2.18
N VAL A 11 11.98 22.28 -3.19
CA VAL A 11 10.61 22.55 -3.67
C VAL A 11 9.54 21.89 -2.83
N THR A 12 9.94 21.10 -1.81
CA THR A 12 9.03 20.40 -0.89
C THR A 12 9.41 20.71 0.56
N PRO A 13 8.44 20.72 1.49
CA PRO A 13 8.74 20.76 2.92
C PRO A 13 9.60 19.56 3.35
N ALA A 14 10.31 19.70 4.46
CA ALA A 14 11.07 18.60 5.05
C ALA A 14 10.13 17.41 5.37
N GLY A 15 10.56 16.21 5.07
CA GLY A 15 9.78 14.98 5.29
C GLY A 15 8.70 14.68 4.24
N TYR A 16 8.67 15.44 3.12
CA TYR A 16 7.78 15.15 2.00
C TYR A 16 8.56 14.80 0.73
N SER A 17 8.05 13.83 -0.01
CA SER A 17 8.46 13.59 -1.40
C SER A 17 7.73 14.58 -2.34
N ARG A 18 8.25 14.74 -3.57
CA ARG A 18 7.59 15.62 -4.58
C ARG A 18 6.23 15.09 -5.04
N VAL A 19 5.96 13.83 -4.77
CA VAL A 19 4.67 13.18 -5.02
C VAL A 19 4.23 12.54 -3.72
N ALA A 20 3.01 12.82 -3.29
CA ALA A 20 2.40 12.21 -2.13
C ALA A 20 1.04 11.61 -2.55
N PRO A 21 0.77 10.35 -2.21
CA PRO A 21 -0.53 9.73 -2.50
C PRO A 21 -1.62 10.27 -1.56
N TRP A 22 -2.86 10.28 -2.06
CA TRP A 22 -4.04 10.49 -1.25
C TRP A 22 -4.82 9.18 -1.12
N ILE A 23 -5.27 8.88 0.10
CA ILE A 23 -6.24 7.82 0.40
C ILE A 23 -7.54 8.50 0.81
N ILE A 24 -8.61 8.24 0.07
CA ILE A 24 -9.94 8.81 0.33
C ILE A 24 -10.82 7.68 0.87
N SER A 25 -11.13 7.72 2.16
CA SER A 25 -11.84 6.67 2.88
C SER A 25 -13.22 7.14 3.33
N ARG A 26 -14.12 6.22 3.65
CA ARG A 26 -15.39 6.55 4.31
C ARG A 26 -15.20 6.84 5.80
N ASP A 27 -14.18 6.23 6.38
CA ASP A 27 -13.80 6.37 7.78
C ASP A 27 -12.26 6.39 7.85
N THR A 28 -11.70 7.59 7.81
CA THR A 28 -10.26 7.81 7.82
C THR A 28 -9.62 7.39 9.16
N VAL A 29 -10.37 7.48 10.27
CA VAL A 29 -9.85 7.03 11.57
C VAL A 29 -9.64 5.52 11.55
N ALA A 30 -10.66 4.76 11.11
CA ALA A 30 -10.56 3.31 10.98
C ALA A 30 -9.48 2.90 9.96
N GLU A 31 -9.28 3.69 8.89
CA GLU A 31 -8.22 3.43 7.91
C GLU A 31 -6.82 3.62 8.52
N ILE A 32 -6.60 4.70 9.28
CA ILE A 32 -5.33 4.94 9.97
C ILE A 32 -5.04 3.81 10.98
N ASP A 33 -6.03 3.39 11.75
CA ASP A 33 -5.90 2.28 12.71
C ASP A 33 -5.56 0.95 12.00
N PHE A 34 -6.17 0.71 10.84
CA PHE A 34 -5.86 -0.46 10.01
C PHE A 34 -4.42 -0.40 9.51
N LEU A 35 -4.00 0.72 8.92
CA LEU A 35 -2.65 0.89 8.36
C LEU A 35 -1.57 0.83 9.45
N GLY A 36 -1.84 1.39 10.63
CA GLY A 36 -0.97 1.26 11.79
C GLY A 36 -0.74 -0.18 12.21
N ALA A 37 -1.80 -0.99 12.23
CA ALA A 37 -1.70 -2.39 12.64
C ALA A 37 -1.10 -3.33 11.59
N VAL A 38 -1.23 -3.01 10.30
CA VAL A 38 -0.79 -3.87 9.19
C VAL A 38 0.62 -3.51 8.72
N PHE A 39 0.94 -2.22 8.69
CA PHE A 39 2.19 -1.70 8.12
C PHE A 39 3.06 -0.95 9.13
N ASP A 40 2.67 -0.93 10.40
CA ASP A 40 3.33 -0.11 11.42
C ASP A 40 3.34 1.40 11.04
N ALA A 41 2.30 1.86 10.31
CA ALA A 41 2.18 3.25 9.90
C ALA A 41 1.87 4.14 11.09
N GLU A 42 2.47 5.34 11.14
CA GLU A 42 2.29 6.29 12.25
C GLU A 42 1.61 7.56 11.75
N GLU A 43 0.56 7.99 12.46
CA GLU A 43 -0.04 9.30 12.18
C GLU A 43 0.90 10.42 12.59
N ARG A 44 1.10 11.39 11.69
CA ARG A 44 1.95 12.55 11.95
C ARG A 44 1.30 13.46 12.98
N ALA A 45 2.04 13.76 14.03
CA ALA A 45 1.55 14.58 15.14
C ALA A 45 1.03 15.95 14.67
N GLY A 46 -0.22 16.25 15.00
CA GLY A 46 -0.85 17.53 14.66
C GLY A 46 -1.28 17.69 13.20
N SER A 47 -1.21 16.63 12.39
CA SER A 47 -1.67 16.68 10.99
C SER A 47 -3.18 16.58 10.84
N ARG A 48 -3.87 15.98 11.82
CA ARG A 48 -5.32 15.76 11.73
C ARG A 48 -6.10 17.06 11.87
N VAL A 49 -6.90 17.37 10.86
CA VAL A 49 -7.84 18.50 10.82
C VAL A 49 -9.26 17.97 10.66
N MET A 50 -10.13 18.33 11.59
CA MET A 50 -11.53 17.93 11.56
C MET A 50 -12.37 18.94 10.76
N ASN A 51 -13.37 18.43 10.04
CA ASN A 51 -14.42 19.19 9.40
C ASN A 51 -15.77 18.69 9.93
N GLY A 52 -16.26 19.30 11.00
CA GLY A 52 -17.36 18.77 11.78
C GLY A 52 -16.97 17.47 12.49
N ASP A 53 -17.71 16.41 12.25
CA ASP A 53 -17.48 15.04 12.75
C ASP A 53 -16.58 14.21 11.83
N ARG A 54 -16.11 14.77 10.71
CA ARG A 54 -15.34 14.08 9.67
C ARG A 54 -13.88 14.53 9.69
N VAL A 55 -13.00 13.63 9.27
CA VAL A 55 -11.60 13.97 9.04
C VAL A 55 -11.49 14.70 7.69
N GLY A 56 -11.19 16.00 7.74
CA GLY A 56 -10.96 16.81 6.54
C GLY A 56 -9.54 16.67 5.99
N HIS A 57 -8.59 16.31 6.84
CA HIS A 57 -7.20 16.05 6.49
C HIS A 57 -6.52 15.27 7.60
N ALA A 58 -5.69 14.31 7.23
CA ALA A 58 -4.74 13.65 8.11
C ALA A 58 -3.52 13.20 7.29
N GLU A 59 -2.40 12.96 7.96
CA GLU A 59 -1.19 12.45 7.34
C GLU A 59 -0.61 11.29 8.16
N ILE A 60 -0.10 10.30 7.47
CA ILE A 60 0.65 9.19 8.08
C ILE A 60 2.03 9.06 7.45
N ASP A 61 2.96 8.52 8.21
CA ASP A 61 4.19 7.98 7.68
C ASP A 61 3.97 6.48 7.38
N LEU A 62 4.00 6.11 6.11
CA LEU A 62 3.85 4.74 5.63
C LEU A 62 5.10 4.33 4.88
N ALA A 63 5.86 3.39 5.42
CA ALA A 63 7.10 2.87 4.81
C ALA A 63 8.07 4.00 4.37
N GLY A 64 8.18 5.05 5.18
CA GLY A 64 9.06 6.20 4.92
C GLY A 64 8.49 7.26 3.98
N MET A 65 7.21 7.16 3.61
CA MET A 65 6.52 8.12 2.74
C MET A 65 5.37 8.79 3.46
N ALA A 66 5.22 10.11 3.27
CA ALA A 66 4.02 10.82 3.70
C ALA A 66 2.83 10.43 2.81
N VAL A 67 1.78 9.90 3.42
CA VAL A 67 0.50 9.59 2.77
C VAL A 67 -0.58 10.46 3.40
N LEU A 68 -1.39 11.08 2.57
CA LEU A 68 -2.44 11.99 2.99
C LEU A 68 -3.79 11.25 2.97
N LEU A 69 -4.66 11.55 3.94
CA LEU A 69 -5.95 10.90 4.08
C LEU A 69 -7.04 11.92 4.39
N PHE A 70 -8.25 11.66 3.94
CA PHE A 70 -9.45 12.37 4.38
C PHE A 70 -10.71 11.54 4.14
N ASP A 71 -11.81 11.92 4.82
CA ASP A 71 -13.11 11.30 4.63
C ASP A 71 -13.76 11.71 3.33
N SER A 72 -14.18 10.74 2.53
CA SER A 72 -14.96 10.98 1.31
C SER A 72 -16.31 11.63 1.63
N ASP A 73 -16.80 12.47 0.75
CA ASP A 73 -18.19 12.90 0.84
C ASP A 73 -19.15 11.71 0.66
N PRO A 74 -20.25 11.62 1.43
CA PRO A 74 -21.23 10.53 1.29
C PRO A 74 -21.81 10.36 -0.12
N GLU A 75 -21.89 11.45 -0.89
CA GLU A 75 -22.41 11.46 -2.25
C GLU A 75 -21.37 11.05 -3.31
N TRP A 76 -20.10 10.96 -2.94
CA TRP A 76 -19.06 10.58 -3.89
C TRP A 76 -19.06 9.08 -4.17
N ALA A 77 -18.79 8.72 -5.42
CA ALA A 77 -18.47 7.35 -5.76
C ALA A 77 -17.19 6.89 -5.02
N PRO A 78 -17.11 5.62 -4.60
CA PRO A 78 -15.88 5.10 -4.01
C PRO A 78 -14.67 5.33 -4.92
N THR A 79 -13.58 5.80 -4.35
CA THR A 79 -12.31 6.05 -5.05
C THR A 79 -11.20 5.23 -4.40
N PRO A 80 -11.19 3.90 -4.59
CA PRO A 80 -10.21 3.05 -3.94
C PRO A 80 -8.78 3.34 -4.43
N ALA A 81 -7.87 3.51 -3.49
CA ALA A 81 -6.45 3.62 -3.80
C ALA A 81 -5.88 2.27 -4.24
N HIS A 82 -4.85 2.33 -5.10
CA HIS A 82 -4.00 1.19 -5.45
C HIS A 82 -2.57 1.50 -4.98
N MET A 83 -2.13 0.79 -3.97
CA MET A 83 -0.84 1.04 -3.34
C MET A 83 0.04 -0.21 -3.41
N ARG A 84 1.34 -0.01 -3.62
CA ARG A 84 2.35 -1.06 -3.46
C ARG A 84 3.27 -0.72 -2.30
N VAL A 85 3.47 -1.68 -1.40
CA VAL A 85 4.34 -1.55 -0.24
C VAL A 85 5.32 -2.72 -0.21
N TYR A 86 6.61 -2.45 -0.02
CA TYR A 86 7.59 -3.45 0.32
C TYR A 86 7.56 -3.69 1.83
N VAL A 87 7.56 -4.95 2.22
CA VAL A 87 7.49 -5.38 3.62
C VAL A 87 8.57 -6.42 3.92
N ASP A 88 9.04 -6.47 5.16
CA ASP A 88 10.06 -7.43 5.60
C ASP A 88 9.51 -8.85 5.75
N ASP A 89 8.25 -9.00 6.16
CA ASP A 89 7.54 -10.28 6.34
C ASP A 89 6.14 -10.20 5.75
N LEU A 90 6.01 -10.67 4.50
CA LEU A 90 4.75 -10.67 3.77
C LEU A 90 3.67 -11.53 4.44
N GLN A 91 4.06 -12.67 5.04
CA GLN A 91 3.12 -13.56 5.71
C GLN A 91 2.55 -12.91 6.99
N ARG A 92 3.39 -12.24 7.78
CA ARG A 92 2.95 -11.46 8.95
C ARG A 92 1.99 -10.36 8.53
N THR A 93 2.36 -9.58 7.52
CA THR A 93 1.55 -8.48 7.01
C THR A 93 0.18 -8.95 6.50
N LEU A 94 0.15 -10.04 5.74
CA LEU A 94 -1.10 -10.59 5.20
C LEU A 94 -2.01 -11.14 6.33
N ARG A 95 -1.44 -11.80 7.35
CA ARG A 95 -2.19 -12.22 8.55
C ARG A 95 -2.77 -11.02 9.29
N ALA A 96 -1.97 -9.99 9.57
CA ALA A 96 -2.43 -8.78 10.25
C ALA A 96 -3.58 -8.12 9.49
N ALA A 97 -3.50 -8.05 8.16
CA ALA A 97 -4.56 -7.51 7.32
C ALA A 97 -5.86 -8.34 7.42
N THR A 98 -5.76 -9.67 7.35
CA THR A 98 -6.95 -10.55 7.41
C THR A 98 -7.60 -10.57 8.79
N GLU A 99 -6.83 -10.55 9.87
CA GLU A 99 -7.33 -10.46 11.25
C GLU A 99 -8.10 -9.17 11.51
N ARG A 100 -7.85 -8.13 10.70
CA ARG A 100 -8.52 -6.84 10.76
C ARG A 100 -9.58 -6.62 9.68
N GLY A 101 -10.04 -7.70 9.05
CA GLY A 101 -11.14 -7.67 8.08
C GLY A 101 -10.71 -7.42 6.64
N GLY A 102 -9.43 -7.40 6.36
CA GLY A 102 -8.92 -7.39 4.99
C GLY A 102 -9.22 -8.69 4.26
N ARG A 103 -9.46 -8.61 2.96
CA ARG A 103 -9.79 -9.76 2.10
C ARG A 103 -8.65 -10.03 1.12
N VAL A 104 -8.08 -11.23 1.18
CA VAL A 104 -7.03 -11.66 0.25
C VAL A 104 -7.57 -11.67 -1.19
N VAL A 105 -6.81 -11.08 -2.09
CA VAL A 105 -7.06 -11.04 -3.54
C VAL A 105 -6.10 -11.96 -4.28
N THR A 106 -4.84 -11.99 -3.86
CA THR A 106 -3.79 -12.83 -4.44
C THR A 106 -3.00 -13.44 -3.31
N GLU A 107 -2.96 -14.77 -3.25
CA GLU A 107 -2.15 -15.50 -2.27
C GLU A 107 -0.63 -15.25 -2.51
N PRO A 108 0.21 -15.41 -1.47
CA PRO A 108 1.65 -15.29 -1.62
C PRO A 108 2.20 -16.09 -2.79
N THR A 109 2.87 -15.41 -3.71
CA THR A 109 3.32 -15.98 -4.98
C THR A 109 4.74 -15.50 -5.28
N GLU A 110 5.68 -16.42 -5.45
CA GLU A 110 7.03 -16.11 -5.88
C GLU A 110 7.05 -15.73 -7.35
N LEU A 111 7.74 -14.65 -7.68
CA LEU A 111 7.88 -14.16 -9.04
C LEU A 111 9.34 -14.22 -9.51
N ALA A 112 9.54 -14.40 -10.80
CA ALA A 112 10.84 -14.62 -11.41
C ALA A 112 11.86 -13.50 -11.13
N PHE A 113 11.40 -12.30 -10.82
CA PHE A 113 12.26 -11.14 -10.56
C PHE A 113 12.72 -11.00 -9.09
N GLY A 114 12.53 -12.04 -8.27
CA GLY A 114 13.10 -12.10 -6.92
C GLY A 114 12.22 -11.53 -5.82
N ASP A 115 10.93 -11.32 -6.07
CA ASP A 115 9.96 -10.92 -5.06
C ASP A 115 8.94 -12.03 -4.80
N VAL A 116 8.50 -12.13 -3.55
CA VAL A 116 7.22 -12.75 -3.20
C VAL A 116 6.16 -11.65 -3.17
N VAL A 117 5.03 -11.85 -3.82
CA VAL A 117 3.96 -10.86 -3.88
C VAL A 117 2.63 -11.43 -3.37
N ALA A 118 1.84 -10.59 -2.74
CA ALA A 118 0.44 -10.87 -2.44
C ALA A 118 -0.39 -9.60 -2.61
N ARG A 119 -1.72 -9.75 -2.62
CA ARG A 119 -2.64 -8.61 -2.63
C ARG A 119 -3.79 -8.85 -1.66
N PHE A 120 -4.23 -7.78 -1.06
CA PHE A 120 -5.47 -7.77 -0.29
C PHE A 120 -6.23 -6.46 -0.51
N ARG A 121 -7.54 -6.49 -0.25
CA ARG A 121 -8.33 -5.27 -0.02
C ARG A 121 -8.50 -5.07 1.46
N ASP A 122 -8.33 -3.82 1.90
CA ASP A 122 -8.68 -3.41 3.25
C ASP A 122 -10.22 -3.31 3.40
N PRO A 123 -10.72 -3.06 4.64
CA PRO A 123 -12.15 -2.88 4.87
C PRO A 123 -12.78 -1.69 4.16
N GLN A 124 -12.00 -0.69 3.76
CA GLN A 124 -12.46 0.49 3.01
C GLN A 124 -12.48 0.25 1.50
N GLY A 125 -11.88 -0.86 1.04
CA GLY A 125 -11.85 -1.28 -0.36
C GLY A 125 -10.61 -0.87 -1.13
N HIS A 126 -9.60 -0.28 -0.49
CA HIS A 126 -8.32 0.03 -1.14
C HIS A 126 -7.57 -1.26 -1.45
N LEU A 127 -6.87 -1.30 -2.60
CA LEU A 127 -6.11 -2.46 -3.04
C LEU A 127 -4.63 -2.28 -2.67
N TRP A 128 -4.14 -3.17 -1.85
CA TRP A 128 -2.77 -3.22 -1.38
C TRP A 128 -2.01 -4.34 -2.08
N TRP A 129 -0.90 -3.99 -2.73
CA TRP A 129 0.08 -4.92 -3.28
C TRP A 129 1.25 -4.96 -2.32
N ILE A 130 1.42 -6.06 -1.61
CA ILE A 130 2.55 -6.25 -0.73
C ILE A 130 3.63 -7.07 -1.44
N HIS A 131 4.85 -6.60 -1.36
CA HIS A 131 6.04 -7.23 -1.93
C HIS A 131 7.04 -7.50 -0.82
N GLN A 132 7.61 -8.69 -0.81
CA GLN A 132 8.80 -9.01 -0.05
C GLN A 132 9.92 -9.29 -1.03
N HIS A 133 10.95 -8.44 -1.02
CA HIS A 133 12.14 -8.66 -1.83
C HIS A 133 12.98 -9.77 -1.21
N VAL A 134 13.31 -10.81 -1.95
CA VAL A 134 14.05 -11.98 -1.45
C VAL A 134 15.41 -12.13 -2.10
N GLU A 135 15.59 -11.66 -3.34
CA GLU A 135 16.87 -11.69 -4.04
C GLU A 135 16.96 -10.68 -5.19
N ASP A 136 18.15 -10.21 -5.46
CA ASP A 136 18.45 -9.46 -6.68
C ASP A 136 18.72 -10.43 -7.84
N VAL A 137 17.93 -10.36 -8.89
CA VAL A 137 18.06 -11.22 -10.08
C VAL A 137 18.66 -10.43 -11.23
N ASP A 138 19.79 -10.90 -11.77
CA ASP A 138 20.38 -10.23 -12.92
C ASP A 138 19.53 -10.39 -14.19
N PRO A 139 19.66 -9.46 -15.19
CA PRO A 139 18.80 -9.47 -16.37
C PRO A 139 18.89 -10.74 -17.21
N ALA A 140 20.06 -11.39 -17.28
CA ALA A 140 20.23 -12.60 -18.08
C ALA A 140 19.55 -13.79 -17.42
N GLU A 141 19.68 -13.91 -16.09
CA GLU A 141 18.98 -14.92 -15.29
C GLU A 141 17.46 -14.70 -15.33
N LEU A 142 16.99 -13.46 -15.17
CA LEU A 142 15.58 -13.13 -15.27
C LEU A 142 14.98 -13.61 -16.61
N GLY A 143 15.69 -13.39 -17.71
CA GLY A 143 15.28 -13.87 -19.03
C GLY A 143 15.11 -15.38 -19.11
N GLN A 144 15.95 -16.16 -18.40
CA GLN A 144 15.86 -17.61 -18.31
C GLN A 144 14.69 -18.04 -17.40
N ARG A 145 14.58 -17.41 -16.22
CA ARG A 145 13.50 -17.70 -15.25
C ARG A 145 12.11 -17.48 -15.84
N LEU A 146 11.91 -16.41 -16.60
CA LEU A 146 10.64 -16.09 -17.25
C LEU A 146 10.18 -17.12 -18.29
N GLN A 147 11.06 -17.98 -18.79
CA GLN A 147 10.72 -19.09 -19.71
C GLN A 147 10.32 -20.37 -18.97
N GLN A 148 10.53 -20.44 -17.64
CA GLN A 148 10.16 -21.61 -16.86
C GLN A 148 8.65 -21.70 -16.67
N GLU A 149 8.11 -22.91 -16.76
CA GLU A 149 6.67 -23.15 -16.63
C GLU A 149 6.10 -22.61 -15.30
N ALA A 150 6.84 -22.75 -14.21
CA ALA A 150 6.44 -22.25 -12.89
C ALA A 150 6.29 -20.72 -12.88
N ALA A 151 7.24 -19.99 -13.46
CA ALA A 151 7.19 -18.54 -13.55
C ALA A 151 6.03 -18.06 -14.44
N VAL A 152 5.79 -18.73 -15.55
CA VAL A 152 4.64 -18.44 -16.42
C VAL A 152 3.32 -18.65 -15.67
N LYS A 153 3.16 -19.76 -14.96
CA LYS A 153 1.97 -20.04 -14.14
C LYS A 153 1.77 -19.00 -13.05
N ALA A 154 2.84 -18.61 -12.35
CA ALA A 154 2.79 -17.58 -11.32
C ALA A 154 2.30 -16.24 -11.87
N MET A 155 2.85 -15.79 -13.00
CA MET A 155 2.42 -14.56 -13.66
C MET A 155 0.96 -14.60 -14.14
N ILE A 156 0.53 -15.73 -14.70
CA ILE A 156 -0.88 -15.95 -15.10
C ILE A 156 -1.79 -15.87 -13.87
N TYR A 157 -1.44 -16.53 -12.78
CA TYR A 157 -2.21 -16.53 -11.54
C TYR A 157 -2.35 -15.11 -10.96
N VAL A 158 -1.24 -14.38 -10.83
CA VAL A 158 -1.24 -13.00 -10.33
C VAL A 158 -2.07 -12.07 -11.22
N GLY A 159 -2.00 -12.22 -12.54
CA GLY A 159 -2.84 -11.45 -13.48
C GLY A 159 -4.31 -11.81 -13.39
N PHE A 160 -4.62 -13.11 -13.28
CA PHE A 160 -5.98 -13.63 -13.19
C PHE A 160 -6.70 -13.16 -11.92
N THR A 161 -6.06 -13.28 -10.75
CA THR A 161 -6.66 -12.88 -9.47
C THR A 161 -6.96 -11.38 -9.42
N LEU A 162 -6.08 -10.53 -9.95
CA LEU A 162 -6.34 -9.10 -10.09
C LEU A 162 -7.54 -8.84 -11.01
N LYS A 163 -7.58 -9.49 -12.18
CA LYS A 163 -8.70 -9.33 -13.13
C LYS A 163 -10.03 -9.73 -12.51
N GLN A 164 -10.06 -10.82 -11.76
CA GLN A 164 -11.25 -11.29 -11.05
C GLN A 164 -11.70 -10.26 -10.00
N ASP A 165 -10.80 -9.77 -9.17
CA ASP A 165 -11.11 -8.78 -8.15
C ASP A 165 -11.65 -7.48 -8.77
N MET A 166 -11.00 -6.97 -9.82
CA MET A 166 -11.43 -5.74 -10.51
C MET A 166 -12.77 -5.89 -11.23
N ALA A 167 -13.14 -7.09 -11.65
CA ALA A 167 -14.44 -7.34 -12.29
C ALA A 167 -15.60 -7.44 -11.29
N HIS A 168 -15.32 -7.87 -10.04
CA HIS A 168 -16.35 -8.13 -9.01
C HIS A 168 -16.31 -7.12 -7.86
N GLY A 169 -15.32 -6.26 -7.80
CA GLY A 169 -15.07 -5.29 -6.74
C GLY A 169 -15.77 -3.93 -6.93
N ARG A 170 -16.93 -3.92 -7.58
CA ARG A 170 -17.78 -2.71 -7.70
C ARG A 170 -18.92 -2.73 -6.71
#